data_fff25ef7a0aa2bdf605bb06ff5229e2e
#
_entry.id   fff25ef7a0aa2bdf605bb06ff5229e2e
#
_cell.length_a   1.000
_cell.length_b   1.000
_cell.length_c   1.000
_cell.angle_alpha   90.00
_cell.angle_beta   90.00
_cell.angle_gamma   90.00
#
_symmetry.space_group_name_H-M   'P 1'
#
loop_
_entity.id
_entity.type
_entity.pdbx_description
1 polymer ?
#
loop_
_entity_poly.entity_id
_entity_poly.type
_entity_poly.pdbx_seq_one_letter_code
_entity_poly.pdbx_strand_id
1 'polypeptide(L)'
;MKTILWGNYKGGVGKTTSVFQVATYFAEAGKKVLLVDMDPQCSLSNICCNSNSCSLSDYEAENVFNYIVEMYMRYINSKQDIDFSLLMGQLNSPIQNILKGKCVELKNSIYKNNLFFIPSSISFENCRLNELAQRMEKNIYNIFLLHLLVKDIEHLDFDYLFIDCPPTSNILIQSAFLESDFYIVPTIVDGISAKGVADYISEIEKTRMKYTMNEKIGGILINKVFGNKAQLIGVFETIYKERRGNADNRDEIITL
;
A
#
# COMPACT_ATOMS: atom_id res chain seq x y z
N MET A 1 13.94 5.88 -1.88
CA MET A 1 12.79 5.10 -2.42
C MET A 1 11.57 5.99 -2.53
N LYS A 2 10.68 5.82 -3.53
CA LYS A 2 9.38 6.51 -3.62
C LYS A 2 8.24 5.54 -3.40
N THR A 3 7.29 5.92 -2.54
CA THR A 3 6.13 5.10 -2.21
C THR A 3 4.90 5.59 -2.97
N ILE A 4 4.29 4.71 -3.75
CA ILE A 4 3.12 5.02 -4.56
C ILE A 4 1.98 4.05 -4.20
N LEU A 5 0.82 4.61 -3.89
CA LEU A 5 -0.37 3.87 -3.49
C LEU A 5 -1.38 3.81 -4.63
N TRP A 6 -1.96 2.63 -4.87
CA TRP A 6 -3.11 2.43 -5.72
C TRP A 6 -4.35 2.13 -4.88
N GLY A 7 -5.38 2.95 -5.02
CA GLY A 7 -6.59 2.74 -4.25
C GLY A 7 -7.83 3.36 -4.87
N ASN A 8 -8.97 2.74 -4.60
CA ASN A 8 -10.31 3.23 -4.90
C ASN A 8 -11.30 2.41 -4.07
N TYR A 9 -12.36 3.04 -3.56
CA TYR A 9 -13.44 2.34 -2.85
C TYR A 9 -14.27 1.42 -3.73
N LYS A 10 -14.26 1.64 -5.03
CA LYS A 10 -14.97 0.76 -5.96
C LYS A 10 -14.18 -0.52 -6.21
N GLY A 11 -14.85 -1.66 -6.01
CA GLY A 11 -14.32 -2.98 -6.39
C GLY A 11 -14.35 -3.17 -7.91
N GLY A 12 -13.44 -4.01 -8.44
CA GLY A 12 -13.44 -4.39 -9.85
C GLY A 12 -12.99 -3.31 -10.84
N VAL A 13 -12.39 -2.22 -10.36
CA VAL A 13 -11.87 -1.13 -11.22
C VAL A 13 -10.42 -1.37 -11.70
N GLY A 14 -9.91 -2.58 -11.61
CA GLY A 14 -8.59 -2.94 -12.11
C GLY A 14 -7.40 -2.42 -11.28
N LYS A 15 -7.58 -2.09 -10.00
CA LYS A 15 -6.47 -1.65 -9.10
C LYS A 15 -5.28 -2.60 -9.19
N THR A 16 -5.47 -3.82 -8.73
CA THR A 16 -4.44 -4.86 -8.67
C THR A 16 -3.76 -5.11 -10.02
N THR A 17 -4.54 -5.20 -11.10
CA THR A 17 -3.99 -5.40 -12.44
C THR A 17 -3.13 -4.22 -12.87
N SER A 18 -3.57 -2.99 -12.63
CA SER A 18 -2.81 -1.80 -13.00
C SER A 18 -1.53 -1.65 -12.18
N VAL A 19 -1.55 -1.95 -10.88
CA VAL A 19 -0.34 -1.98 -10.03
C VAL A 19 0.70 -2.92 -10.63
N PHE A 20 0.31 -4.16 -10.93
CA PHE A 20 1.22 -5.17 -11.46
C PHE A 20 1.78 -4.78 -12.83
N GLN A 21 0.94 -4.31 -13.74
CA GLN A 21 1.37 -3.89 -15.09
C GLN A 21 2.33 -2.70 -15.04
N VAL A 22 2.03 -1.68 -14.24
CA VAL A 22 2.91 -0.52 -14.09
C VAL A 22 4.24 -0.92 -13.44
N ALA A 23 4.21 -1.79 -12.43
CA ALA A 23 5.41 -2.31 -11.79
C ALA A 23 6.30 -3.10 -12.78
N THR A 24 5.68 -3.92 -13.62
CA THR A 24 6.38 -4.65 -14.70
C THR A 24 7.08 -3.68 -15.65
N TYR A 25 6.38 -2.64 -16.10
CA TYR A 25 6.96 -1.63 -17.00
C TYR A 25 8.16 -0.90 -16.34
N PHE A 26 8.05 -0.53 -15.07
CA PHE A 26 9.15 0.10 -14.33
C PHE A 26 10.35 -0.84 -14.18
N ALA A 27 10.10 -2.12 -13.88
CA ALA A 27 11.15 -3.14 -13.77
C ALA A 27 11.86 -3.37 -15.12
N GLU A 28 11.12 -3.44 -16.22
CA GLU A 28 11.66 -3.53 -17.59
C GLU A 28 12.51 -2.31 -17.94
N ALA A 29 12.12 -1.13 -17.49
CA ALA A 29 12.88 0.11 -17.63
C ALA A 29 14.10 0.20 -16.69
N GLY A 30 14.41 -0.86 -15.92
CA GLY A 30 15.59 -0.95 -15.05
C GLY A 30 15.39 -0.33 -13.67
N LYS A 31 14.14 -0.08 -13.23
CA LYS A 31 13.84 0.40 -11.89
C LYS A 31 13.55 -0.76 -10.95
N LYS A 32 14.17 -0.75 -9.78
CA LYS A 32 13.96 -1.79 -8.77
C LYS A 32 12.68 -1.50 -7.98
N VAL A 33 11.67 -2.34 -8.16
CA VAL A 33 10.32 -2.16 -7.62
C VAL A 33 9.97 -3.24 -6.62
N LEU A 34 9.45 -2.84 -5.47
CA LEU A 34 8.84 -3.74 -4.48
C LEU A 34 7.31 -3.56 -4.49
N LEU A 35 6.59 -4.67 -4.55
CA LEU A 35 5.14 -4.74 -4.48
C LEU A 35 4.71 -5.17 -3.07
N VAL A 36 3.72 -4.49 -2.51
CA VAL A 36 3.06 -4.87 -1.25
C VAL A 36 1.56 -4.93 -1.48
N ASP A 37 0.97 -6.08 -1.17
CA ASP A 37 -0.46 -6.35 -1.26
C ASP A 37 -1.10 -6.15 0.11
N MET A 38 -1.91 -5.11 0.25
CA MET A 38 -2.64 -4.80 1.48
C MET A 38 -4.13 -5.22 1.40
N ASP A 39 -4.54 -5.85 0.30
CA ASP A 39 -5.91 -6.37 0.19
C ASP A 39 -6.00 -7.73 0.89
N PRO A 40 -6.95 -7.92 1.84
CA PRO A 40 -7.19 -9.23 2.46
C PRO A 40 -7.51 -10.37 1.48
N GLN A 41 -7.87 -10.06 0.24
CA GLN A 41 -8.09 -11.05 -0.82
C GLN A 41 -6.79 -11.54 -1.46
N CYS A 42 -5.65 -10.89 -1.19
CA CYS A 42 -4.31 -11.26 -1.69
C CYS A 42 -4.23 -11.41 -3.23
N SER A 43 -4.97 -10.58 -3.96
CA SER A 43 -5.08 -10.71 -5.41
C SER A 43 -3.75 -10.38 -6.12
N LEU A 44 -3.03 -9.33 -5.68
CA LEU A 44 -1.71 -8.99 -6.20
C LEU A 44 -0.70 -10.09 -5.91
N SER A 45 -0.71 -10.61 -4.68
CA SER A 45 0.16 -11.71 -4.26
C SER A 45 -0.07 -12.97 -5.11
N ASN A 46 -1.33 -13.30 -5.43
CA ASN A 46 -1.66 -14.41 -6.33
C ASN A 46 -1.12 -14.18 -7.77
N ILE A 47 -1.23 -12.95 -8.30
CA ILE A 47 -0.67 -12.63 -9.61
C ILE A 47 0.85 -12.82 -9.60
N CYS A 48 1.54 -12.35 -8.57
CA CYS A 48 2.98 -12.50 -8.41
C CYS A 48 3.39 -13.99 -8.31
N CYS A 49 2.67 -14.77 -7.50
CA CYS A 49 2.92 -16.22 -7.37
C CYS A 49 2.73 -16.94 -8.71
N ASN A 50 1.65 -16.65 -9.43
CA ASN A 50 1.41 -17.24 -10.75
C ASN A 50 2.54 -16.92 -11.74
N SER A 51 3.07 -15.69 -11.70
CA SER A 51 4.24 -15.30 -12.51
C SER A 51 5.50 -16.08 -12.16
N ASN A 52 5.64 -16.54 -10.93
CA ASN A 52 6.75 -17.38 -10.45
C ASN A 52 6.46 -18.89 -10.50
N SER A 53 5.30 -19.32 -11.01
CA SER A 53 4.85 -20.71 -11.00
C SER A 53 4.83 -21.32 -9.59
N CYS A 54 4.44 -20.53 -8.58
CA CYS A 54 4.28 -20.94 -7.19
C CYS A 54 2.87 -20.63 -6.67
N SER A 55 2.56 -21.09 -5.46
CA SER A 55 1.31 -20.83 -4.75
C SER A 55 1.57 -20.02 -3.48
N LEU A 56 0.57 -19.27 -3.01
CA LEU A 56 0.65 -18.61 -1.69
C LEU A 56 0.79 -19.62 -0.54
N SER A 57 0.32 -20.86 -0.71
CA SER A 57 0.50 -21.95 0.26
C SER A 57 1.95 -22.43 0.41
N ASP A 58 2.84 -22.09 -0.52
CA ASP A 58 4.25 -22.45 -0.47
C ASP A 58 5.06 -21.57 0.48
N TYR A 59 4.45 -20.47 0.94
CA TYR A 59 5.09 -19.56 1.90
C TYR A 59 4.71 -19.91 3.34
N GLU A 60 5.72 -20.01 4.19
CA GLU A 60 5.51 -20.13 5.63
C GLU A 60 4.95 -18.85 6.22
N ALA A 61 4.23 -18.96 7.35
CA ALA A 61 3.57 -17.83 8.03
C ALA A 61 4.50 -16.65 8.28
N GLU A 62 5.73 -16.91 8.66
CA GLU A 62 6.75 -15.89 8.96
C GLU A 62 7.27 -15.13 7.72
N ASN A 63 6.98 -15.64 6.52
CA ASN A 63 7.46 -15.08 5.24
C ASN A 63 6.42 -14.23 4.52
N VAL A 64 5.27 -13.95 5.15
CA VAL A 64 4.21 -13.15 4.56
C VAL A 64 4.07 -11.77 5.22
N PHE A 65 3.50 -10.83 4.49
CA PHE A 65 3.27 -9.46 4.94
C PHE A 65 2.42 -9.39 6.23
N ASN A 66 1.46 -10.29 6.37
CA ASN A 66 0.64 -10.43 7.59
C ASN A 66 1.50 -10.56 8.86
N TYR A 67 2.51 -11.42 8.81
CA TYR A 67 3.43 -11.63 9.93
C TYR A 67 4.28 -10.38 10.20
N ILE A 68 4.71 -9.70 9.14
CA ILE A 68 5.45 -8.43 9.26
C ILE A 68 4.59 -7.39 9.98
N VAL A 69 3.32 -7.24 9.60
CA VAL A 69 2.35 -6.35 10.28
C VAL A 69 2.21 -6.71 11.76
N GLU A 70 2.06 -8.00 12.07
CA GLU A 70 1.98 -8.50 13.46
C GLU A 70 3.25 -8.13 14.26
N MET A 71 4.43 -8.29 13.69
CA MET A 71 5.69 -7.98 14.35
C MET A 71 5.84 -6.48 14.65
N TYR A 72 5.54 -5.60 13.69
CA TYR A 72 5.59 -4.15 13.92
C TYR A 72 4.53 -3.72 14.94
N MET A 73 3.34 -4.28 14.87
CA MET A 73 2.29 -4.01 15.86
C MET A 73 2.75 -4.38 17.28
N ARG A 74 3.37 -5.56 17.46
CA ARG A 74 3.93 -5.98 18.75
C ARG A 74 5.06 -5.05 19.19
N TYR A 75 5.92 -4.65 18.27
CA TYR A 75 7.01 -3.73 18.57
C TYR A 75 6.47 -2.37 19.04
N ILE A 76 5.52 -1.77 18.30
CA ILE A 76 4.88 -0.50 18.68
C ILE A 76 4.21 -0.63 20.05
N ASN A 77 3.46 -1.72 20.28
CA ASN A 77 2.74 -1.95 21.52
C ASN A 77 3.68 -2.15 22.73
N SER A 78 4.89 -2.69 22.52
CA SER A 78 5.89 -2.84 23.57
C SER A 78 6.52 -1.52 24.02
N LYS A 79 6.28 -0.43 23.29
CA LYS A 79 6.89 0.89 23.51
C LYS A 79 5.92 1.95 24.06
N GLN A 80 4.76 1.54 24.54
CA GLN A 80 3.68 2.45 24.99
C GLN A 80 4.09 3.45 26.09
N ASP A 81 5.11 3.15 26.88
CA ASP A 81 5.58 3.97 28.02
C ASP A 81 6.74 4.92 27.65
N ILE A 82 7.18 4.92 26.41
CA ILE A 82 8.30 5.75 25.93
C ILE A 82 7.73 6.92 25.11
N ASP A 83 8.35 8.10 25.26
CA ASP A 83 8.06 9.22 24.37
C ASP A 83 8.25 8.79 22.90
N PHE A 84 7.13 8.58 22.21
CA PHE A 84 7.09 8.05 20.86
C PHE A 84 7.82 8.97 19.87
N SER A 85 7.96 10.27 20.20
CA SER A 85 8.72 11.23 19.41
C SER A 85 10.24 10.95 19.42
N LEU A 86 10.74 10.47 20.57
CA LEU A 86 12.14 10.01 20.69
C LEU A 86 12.37 8.71 19.95
N LEU A 87 11.39 7.82 20.00
CA LEU A 87 11.44 6.53 19.31
C LEU A 87 11.57 6.69 17.79
N MET A 88 10.80 7.62 17.19
CA MET A 88 10.82 7.89 15.76
C MET A 88 12.14 8.53 15.26
N GLY A 89 12.96 9.06 16.16
CA GLY A 89 14.28 9.64 15.84
C GLY A 89 15.45 8.65 15.90
N GLN A 90 15.26 7.47 16.52
CA GLN A 90 16.35 6.52 16.82
C GLN A 90 16.16 5.13 16.17
N LEU A 91 15.27 5.01 15.20
CA LEU A 91 14.86 3.72 14.68
C LEU A 91 15.90 3.03 13.80
N ASN A 92 16.71 2.18 14.44
CA ASN A 92 17.13 0.91 13.89
C ASN A 92 16.14 -0.13 14.41
N SER A 93 15.11 -0.46 13.64
CA SER A 93 14.16 -1.50 14.02
C SER A 93 14.88 -2.85 14.12
N PRO A 94 14.64 -3.66 15.15
CA PRO A 94 15.18 -5.02 15.23
C PRO A 94 14.67 -5.92 14.10
N ILE A 95 13.67 -5.46 13.33
CA ILE A 95 13.02 -6.18 12.24
C ILE A 95 13.76 -5.98 10.90
N GLN A 96 14.60 -4.94 10.77
CA GLN A 96 15.32 -4.59 9.55
C GLN A 96 16.04 -5.76 8.89
N ASN A 97 16.79 -6.55 9.67
CA ASN A 97 17.54 -7.69 9.14
C ASN A 97 16.64 -8.84 8.66
N ILE A 98 15.40 -8.88 9.13
CA ILE A 98 14.43 -9.92 8.79
C ILE A 98 13.79 -9.64 7.43
N LEU A 99 13.56 -8.36 7.09
CA LEU A 99 12.85 -7.95 5.87
C LEU A 99 13.59 -8.34 4.59
N LYS A 100 14.92 -8.34 4.58
CA LYS A 100 15.72 -8.72 3.41
C LYS A 100 15.37 -10.11 2.87
N GLY A 101 15.09 -11.06 3.77
CA GLY A 101 14.70 -12.42 3.40
C GLY A 101 13.22 -12.59 3.03
N LYS A 102 12.39 -11.52 3.18
CA LYS A 102 10.94 -11.56 2.92
C LYS A 102 10.56 -11.00 1.56
N CYS A 103 11.48 -10.29 0.89
CA CYS A 103 11.26 -9.76 -0.46
C CYS A 103 11.55 -10.86 -1.49
N VAL A 104 10.50 -11.33 -2.15
CA VAL A 104 10.58 -12.41 -3.15
C VAL A 104 10.77 -11.81 -4.53
N GLU A 105 11.82 -12.22 -5.24
CA GLU A 105 12.07 -11.81 -6.62
C GLU A 105 11.12 -12.52 -7.59
N LEU A 106 10.56 -11.77 -8.55
CA LEU A 106 9.81 -12.34 -9.66
C LEU A 106 10.79 -12.75 -10.79
N LYS A 107 10.89 -14.07 -11.00
CA LYS A 107 11.89 -14.72 -11.89
C LYS A 107 11.40 -14.75 -13.34
N ASN A 108 11.24 -13.60 -13.97
CA ASN A 108 10.95 -13.51 -15.40
C ASN A 108 11.98 -12.61 -16.07
N SER A 109 12.51 -13.03 -17.24
CA SER A 109 13.51 -12.27 -18.00
C SER A 109 13.06 -10.85 -18.34
N ILE A 110 11.75 -10.60 -18.47
CA ILE A 110 11.17 -9.29 -18.71
C ILE A 110 11.49 -8.34 -17.56
N TYR A 111 11.46 -8.80 -16.31
CA TYR A 111 11.65 -7.96 -15.11
C TYR A 111 13.12 -7.66 -14.81
N LYS A 112 14.06 -8.29 -15.51
CA LYS A 112 15.51 -8.05 -15.38
C LYS A 112 16.00 -8.06 -13.93
N ASN A 113 15.44 -8.92 -13.08
CA ASN A 113 15.71 -9.04 -11.64
C ASN A 113 15.40 -7.73 -10.85
N ASN A 114 14.46 -6.93 -11.33
CA ASN A 114 14.10 -5.65 -10.73
C ASN A 114 12.70 -5.63 -10.10
N LEU A 115 11.92 -6.72 -10.20
CA LEU A 115 10.58 -6.80 -9.63
C LEU A 115 10.54 -7.78 -8.47
N PHE A 116 10.08 -7.27 -7.34
CA PHE A 116 10.01 -8.01 -6.08
C PHE A 116 8.62 -7.84 -5.45
N PHE A 117 8.22 -8.76 -4.61
CA PHE A 117 7.01 -8.62 -3.81
C PHE A 117 7.18 -9.22 -2.41
N ILE A 118 6.38 -8.76 -1.47
CA ILE A 118 6.18 -9.41 -0.17
C ILE A 118 4.81 -10.09 -0.26
N PRO A 119 4.74 -11.44 -0.20
CA PRO A 119 3.48 -12.16 -0.32
C PRO A 119 2.55 -11.85 0.87
N SER A 120 1.26 -11.65 0.60
CA SER A 120 0.20 -11.65 1.61
C SER A 120 -0.57 -12.96 1.58
N SER A 121 -1.16 -13.38 2.68
CA SER A 121 -1.86 -14.65 2.75
C SER A 121 -3.20 -14.55 3.47
N ILE A 122 -4.18 -15.34 2.97
CA ILE A 122 -5.50 -15.53 3.58
C ILE A 122 -5.55 -16.74 4.52
N SER A 123 -4.50 -17.58 4.50
CA SER A 123 -4.54 -18.93 5.08
C SER A 123 -4.27 -18.97 6.58
N PHE A 124 -3.76 -17.91 7.19
CA PHE A 124 -3.38 -17.91 8.60
C PHE A 124 -4.51 -17.36 9.46
N GLU A 125 -5.11 -18.23 10.29
CA GLU A 125 -6.12 -17.84 11.27
C GLU A 125 -5.54 -16.80 12.26
N ASN A 126 -6.37 -15.84 12.63
CA ASN A 126 -6.03 -14.73 13.53
C ASN A 126 -4.92 -13.77 13.02
N CYS A 127 -4.45 -13.96 11.78
CA CYS A 127 -3.44 -13.11 11.13
C CYS A 127 -3.87 -12.60 9.75
N ARG A 128 -5.16 -12.61 9.43
CA ARG A 128 -5.66 -11.97 8.21
C ARG A 128 -5.53 -10.46 8.32
N LEU A 129 -5.27 -9.77 7.21
CA LEU A 129 -5.01 -8.32 7.23
C LEU A 129 -6.16 -7.50 7.83
N ASN A 130 -7.42 -7.91 7.64
CA ASN A 130 -8.59 -7.28 8.26
C ASN A 130 -8.64 -7.50 9.78
N GLU A 131 -8.27 -8.69 10.28
CA GLU A 131 -8.19 -9.01 11.71
C GLU A 131 -7.05 -8.24 12.38
N LEU A 132 -5.90 -8.16 11.71
CA LEU A 132 -4.76 -7.35 12.15
C LEU A 132 -5.12 -5.87 12.23
N ALA A 133 -5.82 -5.34 11.21
CA ALA A 133 -6.28 -3.95 11.22
C ALA A 133 -7.21 -3.65 12.41
N GLN A 134 -8.16 -4.55 12.74
CA GLN A 134 -9.00 -4.41 13.93
C GLN A 134 -8.19 -4.43 15.24
N ARG A 135 -7.15 -5.25 15.31
CA ARG A 135 -6.25 -5.28 16.48
C ARG A 135 -5.39 -4.02 16.57
N MET A 136 -4.96 -3.47 15.45
CA MET A 136 -4.21 -2.20 15.37
C MET A 136 -5.01 -1.02 15.91
N GLU A 137 -6.34 -1.00 15.74
CA GLU A 137 -7.21 0.08 16.22
C GLU A 137 -7.19 0.25 17.76
N LYS A 138 -6.76 -0.77 18.50
CA LYS A 138 -6.63 -0.69 19.96
C LYS A 138 -5.52 0.26 20.43
N ASN A 139 -4.55 0.56 19.57
CA ASN A 139 -3.48 1.51 19.84
C ASN A 139 -3.28 2.43 18.63
N ILE A 140 -3.58 3.71 18.83
CA ILE A 140 -3.51 4.72 17.78
C ILE A 140 -2.10 4.88 17.18
N TYR A 141 -1.06 4.55 17.94
CA TYR A 141 0.33 4.62 17.47
C TYR A 141 0.65 3.58 16.37
N ASN A 142 -0.21 2.56 16.19
CA ASN A 142 -0.10 1.65 15.05
C ASN A 142 -0.26 2.35 13.69
N ILE A 143 -0.70 3.61 13.66
CA ILE A 143 -0.70 4.43 12.43
C ILE A 143 0.71 4.61 11.85
N PHE A 144 1.76 4.50 12.66
CA PHE A 144 3.15 4.62 12.23
C PHE A 144 3.75 3.30 11.70
N LEU A 145 2.97 2.22 11.66
CA LEU A 145 3.47 0.89 11.30
C LEU A 145 4.14 0.90 9.91
N LEU A 146 3.47 1.47 8.92
CA LEU A 146 4.00 1.45 7.56
C LEU A 146 5.24 2.36 7.42
N HIS A 147 5.31 3.45 8.19
CA HIS A 147 6.52 4.28 8.25
C HIS A 147 7.74 3.47 8.73
N LEU A 148 7.57 2.66 9.77
CA LEU A 148 8.64 1.79 10.26
C LEU A 148 9.06 0.77 9.21
N LEU A 149 8.10 0.14 8.55
CA LEU A 149 8.36 -0.80 7.46
C LEU A 149 9.13 -0.13 6.32
N VAL A 150 8.71 1.05 5.88
CA VAL A 150 9.35 1.79 4.78
C VAL A 150 10.78 2.17 5.15
N LYS A 151 11.01 2.64 6.37
CA LYS A 151 12.36 2.92 6.88
C LYS A 151 13.28 1.71 6.86
N ASP A 152 12.77 0.55 7.25
CA ASP A 152 13.55 -0.69 7.24
C ASP A 152 13.79 -1.22 5.80
N ILE A 153 12.89 -0.93 4.85
CA ILE A 153 13.05 -1.29 3.44
C ILE A 153 14.02 -0.34 2.71
N GLU A 154 14.17 0.91 3.12
CA GLU A 154 15.06 1.89 2.46
C GLU A 154 16.50 1.38 2.28
N HIS A 155 16.97 0.47 3.15
CA HIS A 155 18.30 -0.15 3.05
C HIS A 155 18.42 -1.26 1.98
N LEU A 156 17.32 -1.63 1.33
CA LEU A 156 17.31 -2.69 0.31
C LEU A 156 17.45 -2.15 -1.12
N ASP A 157 17.75 -0.84 -1.26
CA ASP A 157 18.01 -0.14 -2.52
C ASP A 157 16.89 -0.28 -3.57
N PHE A 158 15.62 -0.27 -3.14
CA PHE A 158 14.49 -0.15 -4.05
C PHE A 158 14.30 1.29 -4.52
N ASP A 159 14.01 1.48 -5.81
CA ASP A 159 13.62 2.79 -6.37
C ASP A 159 12.20 3.14 -5.95
N TYR A 160 11.30 2.14 -6.00
CA TYR A 160 9.86 2.30 -5.76
C TYR A 160 9.30 1.21 -4.85
N LEU A 161 8.37 1.62 -4.00
CA LEU A 161 7.42 0.76 -3.29
C LEU A 161 6.02 1.03 -3.83
N PHE A 162 5.38 0.01 -4.41
CA PHE A 162 4.02 0.08 -4.90
C PHE A 162 3.09 -0.68 -3.95
N ILE A 163 2.01 -0.03 -3.53
CA ILE A 163 1.06 -0.55 -2.55
C ILE A 163 -0.30 -0.72 -3.23
N ASP A 164 -0.81 -1.96 -3.28
CA ASP A 164 -2.18 -2.26 -3.68
C ASP A 164 -3.12 -2.23 -2.47
N CYS A 165 -4.11 -1.34 -2.49
CA CYS A 165 -5.03 -1.15 -1.37
C CYS A 165 -6.42 -1.73 -1.65
N PRO A 166 -7.07 -2.33 -0.62
CA PRO A 166 -8.45 -2.77 -0.70
C PRO A 166 -9.43 -1.59 -0.85
N PRO A 167 -10.70 -1.85 -1.21
CA PRO A 167 -11.73 -0.82 -1.30
C PRO A 167 -12.30 -0.43 0.08
N THR A 168 -11.47 -0.40 1.11
CA THR A 168 -11.84 -0.10 2.50
C THR A 168 -10.87 0.88 3.13
N SER A 169 -11.31 1.54 4.22
CA SER A 169 -10.43 2.39 5.04
C SER A 169 -10.41 1.85 6.46
N ASN A 170 -9.23 1.43 6.91
CA ASN A 170 -8.94 1.04 8.28
C ASN A 170 -7.56 1.57 8.66
N ILE A 171 -7.14 1.42 9.92
CA ILE A 171 -5.87 2.00 10.39
C ILE A 171 -4.64 1.53 9.60
N LEU A 172 -4.64 0.30 9.08
CA LEU A 172 -3.55 -0.22 8.24
C LEU A 172 -3.50 0.54 6.90
N ILE A 173 -4.65 0.75 6.25
CA ILE A 173 -4.73 1.52 4.99
C ILE A 173 -4.49 3.01 5.25
N GLN A 174 -4.99 3.55 6.36
CA GLN A 174 -4.71 4.93 6.76
C GLN A 174 -3.22 5.17 7.00
N SER A 175 -2.47 4.18 7.49
CA SER A 175 -1.01 4.27 7.59
C SER A 175 -0.34 4.37 6.20
N ALA A 176 -0.88 3.68 5.19
CA ALA A 176 -0.42 3.80 3.81
C ALA A 176 -0.74 5.18 3.19
N PHE A 177 -1.91 5.75 3.51
CA PHE A 177 -2.24 7.12 3.08
C PHE A 177 -1.26 8.16 3.60
N LEU A 178 -0.81 8.01 4.85
CA LEU A 178 0.13 8.95 5.46
C LEU A 178 1.56 8.75 4.96
N GLU A 179 1.98 7.52 4.71
CA GLU A 179 3.35 7.17 4.33
C GLU A 179 3.64 7.37 2.85
N SER A 180 2.62 7.33 2.00
CA SER A 180 2.84 7.43 0.56
C SER A 180 3.27 8.82 0.10
N ASP A 181 4.29 8.90 -0.78
CA ASP A 181 4.65 10.14 -1.47
C ASP A 181 3.56 10.52 -2.49
N PHE A 182 3.03 9.50 -3.18
CA PHE A 182 2.06 9.66 -4.27
C PHE A 182 0.94 8.63 -4.18
N TYR A 183 -0.19 8.94 -4.83
CA TYR A 183 -1.24 7.98 -5.04
C TYR A 183 -1.88 8.09 -6.43
N ILE A 184 -2.40 6.97 -6.89
CA ILE A 184 -3.13 6.81 -8.15
C ILE A 184 -4.51 6.25 -7.84
N VAL A 185 -5.54 6.74 -8.52
CA VAL A 185 -6.91 6.26 -8.36
C VAL A 185 -7.37 5.58 -9.64
N PRO A 186 -7.21 4.24 -9.75
CA PRO A 186 -7.75 3.48 -10.88
C PRO A 186 -9.28 3.53 -10.89
N THR A 187 -9.87 3.74 -12.05
CA THR A 187 -11.32 3.87 -12.21
C THR A 187 -11.79 3.30 -13.54
N ILE A 188 -13.09 3.13 -13.67
CA ILE A 188 -13.76 2.86 -14.95
C ILE A 188 -14.66 4.03 -15.29
N VAL A 189 -14.87 4.28 -16.59
CA VAL A 189 -15.73 5.38 -17.02
C VAL A 189 -17.19 5.01 -16.80
N ASP A 190 -17.72 5.45 -15.68
CA ASP A 190 -19.16 5.47 -15.40
C ASP A 190 -19.47 6.61 -14.39
N GLY A 191 -20.72 7.10 -14.41
CA GLY A 191 -21.14 8.22 -13.55
C GLY A 191 -21.04 7.96 -12.04
N ILE A 192 -20.97 6.69 -11.60
CA ILE A 192 -20.82 6.29 -10.20
C ILE A 192 -19.35 6.35 -9.79
N SER A 193 -18.45 6.04 -10.70
CA SER A 193 -17.01 6.01 -10.46
C SER A 193 -16.42 7.39 -10.20
N ALA A 194 -16.93 8.44 -10.86
CA ALA A 194 -16.47 9.81 -10.64
C ALA A 194 -16.67 10.25 -9.18
N LYS A 195 -17.82 9.92 -8.59
CA LYS A 195 -18.06 10.18 -7.16
C LYS A 195 -17.13 9.39 -6.26
N GLY A 196 -16.90 8.11 -6.58
CA GLY A 196 -15.98 7.25 -5.82
C GLY A 196 -14.53 7.75 -5.81
N VAL A 197 -14.08 8.38 -6.91
CA VAL A 197 -12.76 9.03 -6.99
C VAL A 197 -12.69 10.21 -6.03
N ALA A 198 -13.67 11.11 -6.07
CA ALA A 198 -13.71 12.28 -5.17
C ALA A 198 -13.78 11.87 -3.69
N ASP A 199 -14.58 10.85 -3.37
CA ASP A 199 -14.71 10.31 -2.01
C ASP A 199 -13.37 9.71 -1.53
N TYR A 200 -12.62 9.02 -2.42
CA TYR A 200 -11.31 8.44 -2.07
C TYR A 200 -10.26 9.52 -1.81
N ILE A 201 -10.19 10.55 -2.65
CA ILE A 201 -9.29 11.70 -2.46
C ILE A 201 -9.61 12.40 -1.12
N SER A 202 -10.90 12.66 -0.86
CA SER A 202 -11.36 13.27 0.40
C SER A 202 -10.98 12.43 1.63
N GLU A 203 -11.00 11.10 1.54
CA GLU A 203 -10.64 10.22 2.65
C GLU A 203 -9.15 10.31 3.00
N ILE A 204 -8.27 10.40 2.01
CA ILE A 204 -6.83 10.61 2.25
C ILE A 204 -6.60 11.92 3.01
N GLU A 205 -7.28 12.99 2.62
CA GLU A 205 -7.18 14.30 3.29
C GLU A 205 -7.76 14.26 4.71
N LYS A 206 -8.93 13.65 4.90
CA LYS A 206 -9.58 13.47 6.21
C LYS A 206 -8.72 12.62 7.15
N THR A 207 -8.06 11.59 6.62
CA THR A 207 -7.14 10.76 7.41
C THR A 207 -6.02 11.60 7.99
N ARG A 208 -5.35 12.41 7.18
CA ARG A 208 -4.28 13.27 7.69
C ARG A 208 -4.81 14.26 8.74
N MET A 209 -5.95 14.88 8.48
CA MET A 209 -6.59 15.83 9.41
C MET A 209 -6.95 15.13 10.74
N LYS A 210 -7.52 13.92 10.69
CA LYS A 210 -7.86 13.11 11.87
C LYS A 210 -6.66 12.92 12.81
N TYR A 211 -5.50 12.54 12.28
CA TYR A 211 -4.32 12.30 13.10
C TYR A 211 -3.57 13.57 13.49
N THR A 212 -3.62 14.62 12.66
CA THR A 212 -3.08 15.94 12.99
C THR A 212 -3.81 16.57 14.17
N MET A 213 -5.13 16.39 14.26
CA MET A 213 -5.97 16.92 15.35
C MET A 213 -6.07 16.00 16.57
N ASN A 214 -5.43 14.83 16.51
CA ASN A 214 -5.48 13.87 17.61
C ASN A 214 -4.64 14.34 18.79
N GLU A 215 -5.19 14.33 20.01
CA GLU A 215 -4.52 14.80 21.24
C GLU A 215 -3.24 14.02 21.59
N LYS A 216 -3.18 12.72 21.27
CA LYS A 216 -2.03 11.87 21.60
C LYS A 216 -0.90 11.96 20.57
N ILE A 217 -1.22 12.20 19.29
CA ILE A 217 -0.27 12.22 18.19
C ILE A 217 0.09 13.67 17.84
N GLY A 218 -0.90 14.46 17.46
CA GLY A 218 -0.76 15.87 17.12
C GLY A 218 -0.05 16.15 15.79
N GLY A 219 -0.25 17.37 15.29
CA GLY A 219 0.28 17.78 13.99
C GLY A 219 1.81 17.84 13.93
N ILE A 220 2.48 18.13 15.07
CA ILE A 220 3.95 18.20 15.10
C ILE A 220 4.55 16.83 14.78
N LEU A 221 4.04 15.76 15.40
CA LEU A 221 4.53 14.40 15.18
C LEU A 221 4.19 13.91 13.76
N ILE A 222 2.95 14.13 13.30
CA ILE A 222 2.54 13.77 11.93
C ILE A 222 3.43 14.45 10.89
N ASN A 223 3.68 15.74 11.01
CA ASN A 223 4.52 16.48 10.05
C ASN A 223 6.01 16.07 10.13
N LYS A 224 6.50 15.77 11.33
CA LYS A 224 7.89 15.30 11.51
C LYS A 224 8.12 13.93 10.89
N VAL A 225 7.15 13.01 11.02
CA VAL A 225 7.27 11.62 10.57
C VAL A 225 6.95 11.50 9.08
N PHE A 226 5.80 11.98 8.66
CA PHE A 226 5.30 11.78 7.30
C PHE A 226 5.59 12.95 6.34
N GLY A 227 6.14 14.05 6.84
CA GLY A 227 6.45 15.22 6.01
C GLY A 227 5.21 15.80 5.31
N ASN A 228 5.29 15.94 3.98
CA ASN A 228 4.19 16.42 3.17
C ASN A 228 3.10 15.36 3.00
N LYS A 229 1.86 15.81 2.68
CA LYS A 229 0.79 14.88 2.32
C LYS A 229 1.06 14.21 0.97
N ALA A 230 0.53 13.00 0.79
CA ALA A 230 0.55 12.28 -0.48
C ALA A 230 -0.04 13.14 -1.62
N GLN A 231 0.60 13.09 -2.79
CA GLN A 231 0.18 13.85 -3.97
C GLN A 231 -0.53 12.93 -4.96
N LEU A 232 -1.67 13.37 -5.49
CA LEU A 232 -2.35 12.67 -6.57
C LEU A 232 -1.51 12.77 -7.85
N ILE A 233 -1.07 11.62 -8.39
CA ILE A 233 -0.45 11.58 -9.72
C ILE A 233 -1.52 11.73 -10.78
N GLY A 234 -2.63 11.02 -10.63
CA GLY A 234 -3.74 11.07 -11.57
C GLY A 234 -4.81 10.02 -11.32
N VAL A 235 -5.88 10.15 -12.05
CA VAL A 235 -6.95 9.15 -12.14
C VAL A 235 -6.64 8.28 -13.36
N PHE A 236 -6.53 6.96 -13.14
CA PHE A 236 -6.12 6.01 -14.17
C PHE A 236 -7.33 5.22 -14.66
N GLU A 237 -7.73 5.44 -15.90
CA GLU A 237 -8.82 4.68 -16.53
C GLU A 237 -8.32 3.29 -16.95
N THR A 238 -8.89 2.24 -16.34
CA THR A 238 -8.43 0.85 -16.52
C THR A 238 -9.21 0.07 -17.56
N ILE A 239 -10.49 0.39 -17.80
CA ILE A 239 -11.38 -0.34 -18.71
C ILE A 239 -12.12 0.66 -19.58
N TYR A 240 -11.73 0.73 -20.84
CA TYR A 240 -12.46 1.48 -21.85
C TYR A 240 -13.51 0.55 -22.50
N LYS A 241 -14.80 0.87 -22.32
CA LYS A 241 -15.89 0.22 -23.06
C LYS A 241 -16.26 1.08 -24.25
N GLU A 242 -15.82 0.69 -25.43
CA GLU A 242 -16.32 1.31 -26.66
C GLU A 242 -17.81 0.99 -26.81
N ARG A 243 -18.69 1.99 -26.62
CA ARG A 243 -20.10 1.86 -27.00
C ARG A 243 -20.14 1.88 -28.52
N ARG A 244 -20.48 0.75 -29.14
CA ARG A 244 -20.88 0.72 -30.56
C ARG A 244 -22.16 1.54 -30.69
N GLY A 245 -22.04 2.77 -31.16
CA GLY A 245 -23.16 3.66 -31.47
C GLY A 245 -23.03 5.05 -30.85
N ASN A 246 -22.77 6.03 -31.70
CA ASN A 246 -22.69 7.49 -31.54
C ASN A 246 -21.36 8.08 -31.06
N ALA A 247 -20.73 8.77 -32.01
CA ALA A 247 -19.41 9.44 -31.89
C ALA A 247 -19.44 10.75 -31.06
N ASP A 248 -20.54 11.11 -30.39
CA ASP A 248 -20.74 12.46 -29.89
C ASP A 248 -20.48 12.68 -28.38
N ASN A 249 -20.01 11.69 -27.65
CA ASN A 249 -19.78 11.86 -26.20
C ASN A 249 -18.31 11.73 -25.77
N ARG A 250 -17.35 12.12 -26.64
CA ARG A 250 -15.92 12.13 -26.26
C ARG A 250 -15.49 13.33 -25.42
N ASP A 251 -16.30 14.38 -25.35
CA ASP A 251 -15.93 15.65 -24.73
C ASP A 251 -16.39 15.83 -23.26
N GLU A 252 -17.05 14.83 -22.66
CA GLU A 252 -17.49 14.91 -21.25
C GLU A 252 -16.46 14.36 -20.25
N ILE A 253 -15.28 14.00 -20.69
CA ILE A 253 -14.23 13.52 -19.80
C ILE A 253 -13.19 14.61 -19.68
N ILE A 254 -13.00 15.04 -18.44
CA ILE A 254 -11.90 15.85 -17.92
C ILE A 254 -12.10 17.34 -17.94
N THR A 255 -12.75 17.82 -16.91
CA THR A 255 -12.31 19.02 -16.20
C THR A 255 -12.61 18.80 -14.71
N LEU A 256 -11.63 18.31 -13.98
CA LEU A 256 -11.54 18.39 -12.52
C LEU A 256 -10.38 19.30 -12.18
#